data_7b538af513721255bfeadec35e802ada
#
_entry.id   7b538af513721255bfeadec35e802ada
#
_cell.length_a   1.000
_cell.length_b   1.000
_cell.length_c   1.000
_cell.angle_alpha   90.00
_cell.angle_beta   90.00
_cell.angle_gamma   90.00
#
_symmetry.space_group_name_H-M   'P 1'
#
loop_
_entity.id
_entity.type
_entity.pdbx_description
1 polymer ?
#
loop_
_entity_poly.entity_id
_entity_poly.type
_entity_poly.pdbx_seq_one_letter_code
_entity_poly.pdbx_strand_id
1 'polypeptide(L)'
;MQLVLLTALGVGGATVFGTVLGFVFKKISHRFSDIVLSFAAGVMLAAAVIGLILPSLEYGGNFGLFYTIAGVFSGALCVNLFDRLVPHLHRLSGVDQEQHPTETAKLNKVLLFVTAIAIHNLPEGIAAGVGFGSGNSTEALTVAGGIALQNIPEGMVIVGPMLSAGMKPGRTFIAAAATGVVEVLGTLLGYFAVSLSTTILPFALAFAGGTMLYVISDEMIPETHAHGCERGATYSLLVGFCLMLVFDVLLG
;
A
#
# COMPACT_ATOMS: atom_id res chain seq x y z
N MET A 1 -3.93 -18.19 -14.39
CA MET A 1 -3.12 -17.15 -15.06
C MET A 1 -3.96 -15.96 -15.52
N GLN A 2 -5.04 -16.13 -16.31
CA GLN A 2 -5.87 -15.00 -16.75
C GLN A 2 -6.43 -14.19 -15.57
N LEU A 3 -6.97 -14.84 -14.55
CA LEU A 3 -7.51 -14.18 -13.37
C LEU A 3 -6.44 -13.36 -12.63
N VAL A 4 -5.25 -13.93 -12.45
CA VAL A 4 -4.10 -13.24 -11.82
C VAL A 4 -3.69 -11.99 -12.61
N LEU A 5 -3.62 -12.07 -13.94
CA LEU A 5 -3.33 -10.91 -14.78
C LEU A 5 -4.40 -9.83 -14.70
N LEU A 6 -5.69 -10.22 -14.70
CA LEU A 6 -6.80 -9.27 -14.53
C LEU A 6 -6.75 -8.61 -13.16
N THR A 7 -6.45 -9.39 -12.11
CA THR A 7 -6.30 -8.86 -10.75
C THR A 7 -5.11 -7.90 -10.65
N ALA A 8 -3.95 -8.26 -11.19
CA ALA A 8 -2.79 -7.40 -11.23
C ALA A 8 -3.08 -6.05 -11.92
N LEU A 9 -3.73 -6.11 -13.10
CA LEU A 9 -4.15 -4.92 -13.83
C LEU A 9 -5.23 -4.13 -13.08
N GLY A 10 -6.11 -4.80 -12.33
CA GLY A 10 -7.14 -4.17 -11.50
C GLY A 10 -6.52 -3.41 -10.33
N VAL A 11 -5.57 -4.02 -9.62
CA VAL A 11 -4.86 -3.41 -8.47
C VAL A 11 -4.05 -2.20 -8.92
N GLY A 12 -3.13 -2.36 -9.89
CA GLY A 12 -2.34 -1.24 -10.40
C GLY A 12 -3.18 -0.19 -11.15
N GLY A 13 -4.26 -0.63 -11.80
CA GLY A 13 -5.24 0.26 -12.45
C GLY A 13 -6.00 1.14 -11.47
N ALA A 14 -6.24 0.66 -10.24
CA ALA A 14 -6.89 1.42 -9.17
C ALA A 14 -6.04 2.63 -8.75
N THR A 15 -4.72 2.46 -8.63
CA THR A 15 -3.76 3.56 -8.37
C THR A 15 -3.78 4.59 -9.49
N VAL A 16 -3.78 4.14 -10.75
CA VAL A 16 -3.87 5.03 -11.91
C VAL A 16 -5.21 5.78 -11.93
N PHE A 17 -6.31 5.10 -11.63
CA PHE A 17 -7.63 5.71 -11.52
C PHE A 17 -7.69 6.75 -10.40
N GLY A 18 -7.14 6.44 -9.22
CA GLY A 18 -6.98 7.37 -8.11
C GLY A 18 -6.18 8.61 -8.52
N THR A 19 -5.09 8.43 -9.26
CA THR A 19 -4.29 9.53 -9.81
C THR A 19 -5.13 10.44 -10.71
N VAL A 20 -5.96 9.89 -11.58
CA VAL A 20 -6.88 10.68 -12.42
C VAL A 20 -7.83 11.50 -11.55
N LEU A 21 -8.41 10.89 -10.50
CA LEU A 21 -9.25 11.61 -9.55
C LEU A 21 -8.49 12.74 -8.84
N GLY A 22 -7.22 12.51 -8.45
CA GLY A 22 -6.35 13.54 -7.87
C GLY A 22 -6.17 14.76 -8.78
N PHE A 23 -6.09 14.57 -10.09
CA PHE A 23 -6.05 15.67 -11.06
C PHE A 23 -7.40 16.39 -11.20
N VAL A 24 -8.51 15.70 -11.04
CA VAL A 24 -9.85 16.32 -11.06
C VAL A 24 -10.05 17.20 -9.82
N PHE A 25 -9.64 16.72 -8.65
CA PHE A 25 -9.81 17.42 -7.38
C PHE A 25 -8.64 18.35 -7.00
N LYS A 26 -7.85 18.81 -7.91
CA LYS A 26 -6.62 19.66 -7.87
C LYS A 26 -6.26 20.40 -6.55
N LYS A 27 -7.20 20.66 -5.66
CA LYS A 27 -7.02 21.31 -4.35
C LYS A 27 -7.63 20.42 -3.27
N ILE A 28 -6.95 19.34 -2.95
CA ILE A 28 -7.30 18.47 -1.83
C ILE A 28 -6.84 19.17 -0.56
N SER A 29 -7.74 19.43 0.39
CA SER A 29 -7.37 19.95 1.70
C SER A 29 -6.65 18.86 2.51
N HIS A 30 -5.72 19.24 3.38
CA HIS A 30 -5.04 18.29 4.28
C HIS A 30 -6.06 17.45 5.06
N ARG A 31 -7.11 18.07 5.59
CA ARG A 31 -8.18 17.37 6.32
C ARG A 31 -8.89 16.30 5.48
N PHE A 32 -9.16 16.57 4.22
CA PHE A 32 -9.77 15.57 3.32
C PHE A 32 -8.76 14.45 3.00
N SER A 33 -7.50 14.79 2.77
CA SER A 33 -6.41 13.83 2.57
C SER A 33 -6.28 12.89 3.77
N ASP A 34 -6.25 13.44 5.00
CA ASP A 34 -6.15 12.66 6.24
C ASP A 34 -7.30 11.67 6.39
N ILE A 35 -8.54 12.10 6.13
CA ILE A 35 -9.73 11.24 6.20
C ILE A 35 -9.64 10.11 5.17
N VAL A 36 -9.27 10.43 3.93
CA VAL A 36 -9.24 9.46 2.83
C VAL A 36 -8.10 8.47 2.98
N LEU A 37 -6.91 8.93 3.39
CA LEU A 37 -5.78 8.04 3.69
C LEU A 37 -6.03 7.17 4.94
N SER A 38 -6.67 7.73 5.98
CA SER A 38 -7.05 6.92 7.15
C SER A 38 -8.06 5.82 6.78
N PHE A 39 -9.01 6.11 5.88
CA PHE A 39 -9.91 5.09 5.35
C PHE A 39 -9.11 3.97 4.65
N ALA A 40 -8.16 4.32 3.79
CA ALA A 40 -7.28 3.37 3.12
C ALA A 40 -6.48 2.53 4.13
N ALA A 41 -5.88 3.17 5.15
CA ALA A 41 -5.17 2.49 6.22
C ALA A 41 -6.06 1.48 6.98
N GLY A 42 -7.33 1.80 7.18
CA GLY A 42 -8.30 0.89 7.80
C GLY A 42 -8.61 -0.34 6.95
N VAL A 43 -8.84 -0.16 5.65
CA VAL A 43 -9.02 -1.25 4.68
C VAL A 43 -7.78 -2.14 4.65
N MET A 44 -6.60 -1.51 4.54
CA MET A 44 -5.30 -2.17 4.51
C MET A 44 -5.03 -2.99 5.79
N LEU A 45 -5.38 -2.43 6.97
CA LEU A 45 -5.22 -3.11 8.25
C LEU A 45 -6.06 -4.40 8.33
N ALA A 46 -7.33 -4.33 7.91
CA ALA A 46 -8.18 -5.50 7.88
C ALA A 46 -7.69 -6.54 6.86
N ALA A 47 -7.32 -6.12 5.65
CA ALA A 47 -6.76 -7.02 4.63
C ALA A 47 -5.47 -7.70 5.10
N ALA A 48 -4.57 -6.98 5.76
CA ALA A 48 -3.33 -7.54 6.30
C ALA A 48 -3.57 -8.58 7.39
N VAL A 49 -4.48 -8.29 8.34
CA VAL A 49 -4.73 -9.20 9.46
C VAL A 49 -5.59 -10.38 9.03
N ILE A 50 -6.74 -10.11 8.42
CA ILE A 50 -7.76 -11.14 8.14
C ILE A 50 -7.41 -11.90 6.87
N GLY A 51 -6.99 -11.19 5.81
CA GLY A 51 -6.72 -11.81 4.51
C GLY A 51 -5.34 -12.43 4.36
N LEU A 52 -4.37 -12.09 5.23
CA LEU A 52 -2.99 -12.56 5.08
C LEU A 52 -2.46 -13.24 6.35
N ILE A 53 -2.50 -12.56 7.51
CA ILE A 53 -1.86 -13.08 8.75
C ILE A 53 -2.64 -14.25 9.33
N LEU A 54 -3.96 -14.16 9.43
CA LEU A 54 -4.77 -15.28 9.94
C LEU A 54 -4.70 -16.51 9.02
N PRO A 55 -4.85 -16.39 7.68
CA PRO A 55 -4.63 -17.53 6.79
C PRO A 55 -3.22 -18.14 6.87
N SER A 56 -2.19 -17.33 7.11
CA SER A 56 -0.83 -17.84 7.36
C SER A 56 -0.78 -18.85 8.52
N LEU A 57 -1.51 -18.57 9.62
CA LEU A 57 -1.59 -19.50 10.75
C LEU A 57 -2.24 -20.83 10.35
N GLU A 58 -3.32 -20.77 9.57
CA GLU A 58 -4.08 -21.95 9.14
C GLU A 58 -3.29 -22.81 8.16
N TYR A 59 -2.71 -22.20 7.11
CA TYR A 59 -1.91 -22.91 6.10
C TYR A 59 -0.58 -23.46 6.63
N GLY A 60 -0.05 -22.89 7.72
CA GLY A 60 1.19 -23.34 8.35
C GLY A 60 1.07 -24.61 9.20
N GLY A 61 -0.15 -25.09 9.48
CA GLY A 61 -0.41 -26.28 10.28
C GLY A 61 0.28 -26.22 11.66
N ASN A 62 0.98 -27.28 12.04
CA ASN A 62 1.68 -27.36 13.33
C ASN A 62 2.78 -26.28 13.53
N PHE A 63 3.33 -25.75 12.46
CA PHE A 63 4.34 -24.70 12.48
C PHE A 63 3.77 -23.31 12.10
N GLY A 64 2.45 -23.18 11.96
CA GLY A 64 1.79 -21.96 11.53
C GLY A 64 2.22 -20.74 12.33
N LEU A 65 2.20 -20.83 13.66
CA LEU A 65 2.63 -19.75 14.55
C LEU A 65 4.08 -19.31 14.28
N PHE A 66 4.99 -20.25 14.05
CA PHE A 66 6.40 -19.96 13.75
C PHE A 66 6.55 -19.24 12.42
N TYR A 67 5.92 -19.75 11.35
CA TYR A 67 5.96 -19.12 10.03
C TYR A 67 5.33 -17.74 10.04
N THR A 68 4.22 -17.56 10.76
CA THR A 68 3.53 -16.28 10.87
C THR A 68 4.39 -15.25 11.59
N ILE A 69 4.94 -15.57 12.77
CA ILE A 69 5.81 -14.65 13.51
C ILE A 69 7.05 -14.30 12.67
N ALA A 70 7.72 -15.31 12.11
CA ALA A 70 8.91 -15.10 11.30
C ALA A 70 8.59 -14.26 10.04
N GLY A 71 7.46 -14.51 9.37
CA GLY A 71 7.00 -13.75 8.21
C GLY A 71 6.73 -12.29 8.57
N VAL A 72 5.92 -12.01 9.58
CA VAL A 72 5.57 -10.65 10.00
C VAL A 72 6.81 -9.84 10.32
N PHE A 73 7.72 -10.35 11.14
CA PHE A 73 8.93 -9.60 11.50
C PHE A 73 9.90 -9.45 10.34
N SER A 74 10.04 -10.44 9.47
CA SER A 74 10.90 -10.30 8.28
C SER A 74 10.32 -9.34 7.26
N GLY A 75 9.00 -9.29 7.09
CA GLY A 75 8.32 -8.30 6.25
C GLY A 75 8.53 -6.88 6.77
N ALA A 76 8.27 -6.65 8.06
CA ALA A 76 8.52 -5.37 8.71
C ALA A 76 10.01 -4.95 8.60
N LEU A 77 10.94 -5.88 8.85
CA LEU A 77 12.38 -5.60 8.71
C LEU A 77 12.76 -5.27 7.26
N CYS A 78 12.16 -5.94 6.29
CA CYS A 78 12.40 -5.68 4.87
C CYS A 78 12.04 -4.24 4.49
N VAL A 79 10.84 -3.78 4.87
CA VAL A 79 10.42 -2.38 4.63
C VAL A 79 11.34 -1.43 5.38
N ASN A 80 11.61 -1.66 6.66
CA ASN A 80 12.52 -0.82 7.45
C ASN A 80 13.91 -0.69 6.84
N LEU A 81 14.44 -1.74 6.22
CA LEU A 81 15.72 -1.70 5.51
C LEU A 81 15.64 -0.87 4.23
N PHE A 82 14.56 -1.03 3.46
CA PHE A 82 14.34 -0.19 2.27
C PHE A 82 14.21 1.28 2.63
N ASP A 83 13.49 1.59 3.69
CA ASP A 83 13.31 2.96 4.18
C ASP A 83 14.63 3.61 4.62
N ARG A 84 15.53 2.84 5.22
CA ARG A 84 16.88 3.33 5.56
C ARG A 84 17.74 3.58 4.33
N LEU A 85 17.53 2.84 3.26
CA LEU A 85 18.27 3.01 2.01
C LEU A 85 17.74 4.20 1.20
N VAL A 86 16.46 4.50 1.30
CA VAL A 86 15.81 5.65 0.66
C VAL A 86 15.46 6.68 1.74
N PRO A 87 16.07 7.88 1.73
CA PRO A 87 15.77 8.90 2.74
C PRO A 87 14.29 9.24 2.76
N HIS A 88 13.68 9.11 3.92
CA HIS A 88 12.24 9.25 4.14
C HIS A 88 11.64 10.59 3.68
N LEU A 89 10.37 10.53 3.27
CA LEU A 89 9.49 11.66 2.99
C LEU A 89 9.41 12.65 4.16
N HIS A 90 9.47 12.20 5.41
CA HIS A 90 9.46 13.07 6.59
C HIS A 90 10.56 14.13 6.60
N ARG A 91 11.72 13.86 6.00
CA ARG A 91 12.74 14.89 5.77
C ARG A 91 12.44 15.78 4.57
N LEU A 92 11.48 15.39 3.74
CA LEU A 92 11.10 16.12 2.53
C LEU A 92 9.89 17.03 2.74
N SER A 93 8.97 16.64 3.62
CA SER A 93 7.86 17.48 4.11
C SER A 93 8.28 18.35 5.30
N GLY A 94 9.46 18.08 5.89
CA GLY A 94 10.03 18.84 6.99
C GLY A 94 10.18 20.30 6.59
N VAL A 95 9.44 21.12 7.29
CA VAL A 95 9.51 22.56 7.46
C VAL A 95 10.89 22.94 8.06
N ASP A 96 11.97 22.51 7.44
CA ASP A 96 13.28 23.14 7.65
C ASP A 96 13.45 24.22 6.60
N GLN A 97 13.10 25.38 7.09
CA GLN A 97 13.12 26.68 6.47
C GLN A 97 14.49 27.06 5.93
N GLU A 98 14.43 27.90 4.92
CA GLU A 98 15.46 28.87 4.54
C GLU A 98 16.70 28.33 3.85
N GLN A 99 16.51 27.83 2.63
CA GLN A 99 17.43 28.15 1.53
C GLN A 99 16.70 27.89 0.22
N HIS A 100 16.73 28.85 -0.71
CA HIS A 100 16.10 28.70 -2.02
C HIS A 100 16.61 27.43 -2.70
N PRO A 101 15.79 26.36 -2.81
CA PRO A 101 16.28 25.09 -3.35
C PRO A 101 16.55 25.26 -4.85
N THR A 102 17.73 24.85 -5.27
CA THR A 102 18.05 24.72 -6.70
C THR A 102 17.06 23.79 -7.39
N GLU A 103 16.84 23.94 -8.69
CA GLU A 103 15.93 23.04 -9.45
C GLU A 103 16.30 21.55 -9.28
N THR A 104 17.59 21.26 -9.16
CA THR A 104 18.11 19.91 -8.89
C THR A 104 17.68 19.36 -7.54
N ALA A 105 17.63 20.20 -6.48
CA ALA A 105 17.17 19.78 -5.17
C ALA A 105 15.66 19.48 -5.14
N LYS A 106 14.85 20.22 -5.91
CA LYS A 106 13.42 19.97 -6.08
C LYS A 106 13.17 18.64 -6.82
N LEU A 107 13.95 18.37 -7.88
CA LEU A 107 13.82 17.13 -8.64
C LEU A 107 14.20 15.91 -7.80
N ASN A 108 15.27 16.00 -6.99
CA ASN A 108 15.68 14.93 -6.09
C ASN A 108 14.60 14.65 -5.03
N LYS A 109 13.94 15.68 -4.51
CA LYS A 109 12.80 15.53 -3.57
C LYS A 109 11.66 14.72 -4.20
N VAL A 110 11.28 15.08 -5.42
CA VAL A 110 10.21 14.37 -6.12
C VAL A 110 10.58 12.92 -6.42
N LEU A 111 11.82 12.68 -6.83
CA LEU A 111 12.29 11.32 -7.12
C LEU A 111 12.25 10.43 -5.87
N LEU A 112 12.69 10.97 -4.72
CA LEU A 112 12.62 10.29 -3.43
C LEU A 112 11.17 9.99 -3.02
N PHE A 113 10.25 10.94 -3.24
CA PHE A 113 8.82 10.76 -2.96
C PHE A 113 8.21 9.62 -3.79
N VAL A 114 8.46 9.63 -5.11
CA VAL A 114 7.97 8.55 -6.01
C VAL A 114 8.57 7.19 -5.62
N THR A 115 9.85 7.18 -5.23
CA THR A 115 10.52 5.93 -4.83
C THR A 115 9.94 5.39 -3.53
N ALA A 116 9.65 6.25 -2.54
CA ALA A 116 9.01 5.82 -1.30
C ALA A 116 7.65 5.17 -1.58
N ILE A 117 6.80 5.82 -2.38
CA ILE A 117 5.50 5.25 -2.77
C ILE A 117 5.67 3.91 -3.51
N ALA A 118 6.63 3.81 -4.42
CA ALA A 118 6.89 2.56 -5.13
C ALA A 118 7.32 1.42 -4.18
N ILE A 119 8.02 1.74 -3.08
CA ILE A 119 8.40 0.79 -2.04
C ILE A 119 7.17 0.27 -1.30
N HIS A 120 6.14 1.09 -1.08
CA HIS A 120 4.88 0.68 -0.45
C HIS A 120 4.02 -0.16 -1.40
N ASN A 121 3.92 0.24 -2.64
CA ASN A 121 3.09 -0.43 -3.65
C ASN A 121 3.62 -1.83 -4.03
N LEU A 122 4.92 -2.09 -3.90
CA LEU A 122 5.48 -3.42 -4.19
C LEU A 122 4.98 -4.49 -3.23
N PRO A 123 5.02 -4.33 -1.89
CA PRO A 123 4.42 -5.24 -0.93
C PRO A 123 2.93 -5.48 -1.13
N GLU A 124 2.16 -4.45 -1.49
CA GLU A 124 0.73 -4.55 -1.77
C GLU A 124 0.47 -5.44 -2.98
N GLY A 125 1.20 -5.20 -4.05
CA GLY A 125 1.16 -6.10 -5.20
C GLY A 125 1.51 -7.54 -4.83
N ILE A 126 2.59 -7.76 -4.08
CA ILE A 126 2.99 -9.10 -3.62
C ILE A 126 1.85 -9.74 -2.80
N ALA A 127 1.21 -9.00 -1.90
CA ALA A 127 0.08 -9.48 -1.11
C ALA A 127 -1.08 -9.98 -2.00
N ALA A 128 -1.46 -9.19 -3.00
CA ALA A 128 -2.49 -9.57 -3.97
C ALA A 128 -2.12 -10.84 -4.75
N GLY A 129 -0.83 -11.03 -5.07
CA GLY A 129 -0.34 -12.20 -5.80
C GLY A 129 -0.25 -13.46 -4.95
N VAL A 130 0.25 -13.34 -3.72
CA VAL A 130 0.45 -14.46 -2.78
C VAL A 130 -0.90 -15.10 -2.41
N GLY A 131 -1.96 -14.33 -2.29
CA GLY A 131 -3.30 -14.82 -2.01
C GLY A 131 -3.76 -15.94 -2.95
N PHE A 132 -3.35 -15.92 -4.22
CA PHE A 132 -3.67 -16.98 -5.18
C PHE A 132 -2.94 -18.32 -4.91
N GLY A 133 -1.96 -18.35 -4.03
CA GLY A 133 -1.26 -19.57 -3.62
C GLY A 133 -2.10 -20.51 -2.75
N SER A 134 -3.14 -20.00 -2.10
CA SER A 134 -4.08 -20.79 -1.30
C SER A 134 -4.93 -21.76 -2.15
N GLY A 135 -5.06 -21.50 -3.45
CA GLY A 135 -6.00 -22.21 -4.33
C GLY A 135 -7.45 -21.72 -4.17
N ASN A 136 -7.75 -20.87 -3.19
CA ASN A 136 -9.05 -20.23 -3.02
C ASN A 136 -9.09 -18.89 -3.75
N SER A 137 -9.64 -18.89 -4.96
CA SER A 137 -9.72 -17.66 -5.76
C SER A 137 -10.62 -16.60 -5.15
N THR A 138 -11.59 -16.97 -4.33
CA THR A 138 -12.50 -16.03 -3.66
C THR A 138 -11.76 -15.23 -2.60
N GLU A 139 -11.04 -15.89 -1.70
CA GLU A 139 -10.18 -15.23 -0.71
C GLU A 139 -9.14 -14.30 -1.38
N ALA A 140 -8.46 -14.81 -2.42
CA ALA A 140 -7.49 -14.03 -3.18
C ALA A 140 -8.11 -12.75 -3.78
N LEU A 141 -9.31 -12.84 -4.35
CA LEU A 141 -10.02 -11.70 -4.92
C LEU A 141 -10.52 -10.73 -3.86
N THR A 142 -10.92 -11.22 -2.69
CA THR A 142 -11.34 -10.37 -1.56
C THR A 142 -10.19 -9.52 -1.07
N VAL A 143 -9.00 -10.12 -0.85
CA VAL A 143 -7.78 -9.38 -0.48
C VAL A 143 -7.39 -8.39 -1.57
N ALA A 144 -7.31 -8.83 -2.83
CA ALA A 144 -6.95 -7.97 -3.95
C ALA A 144 -7.97 -6.84 -4.18
N GLY A 145 -9.26 -7.08 -3.94
CA GLY A 145 -10.31 -6.08 -3.97
C GLY A 145 -10.15 -5.01 -2.89
N GLY A 146 -9.78 -5.42 -1.67
CA GLY A 146 -9.42 -4.50 -0.59
C GLY A 146 -8.22 -3.63 -0.95
N ILE A 147 -7.15 -4.25 -1.51
CA ILE A 147 -5.97 -3.54 -1.97
C ILE A 147 -6.33 -2.56 -3.10
N ALA A 148 -7.11 -2.97 -4.09
CA ALA A 148 -7.55 -2.07 -5.15
C ALA A 148 -8.40 -0.90 -4.61
N LEU A 149 -9.24 -1.14 -3.60
CA LEU A 149 -10.06 -0.10 -2.97
C LEU A 149 -9.20 0.96 -2.27
N GLN A 150 -8.17 0.57 -1.53
CA GLN A 150 -7.27 1.50 -0.84
C GLN A 150 -6.35 2.27 -1.81
N ASN A 151 -5.96 1.65 -2.92
CA ASN A 151 -5.09 2.26 -3.92
C ASN A 151 -5.74 3.48 -4.61
N ILE A 152 -7.08 3.53 -4.70
CA ILE A 152 -7.79 4.70 -5.23
C ILE A 152 -7.50 5.96 -4.38
N PRO A 153 -7.76 5.99 -3.07
CA PRO A 153 -7.33 7.05 -2.18
C PRO A 153 -5.86 7.42 -2.28
N GLU A 154 -4.99 6.43 -2.24
CA GLU A 154 -3.55 6.64 -2.27
C GLU A 154 -3.08 7.29 -3.57
N GLY A 155 -3.50 6.77 -4.71
CA GLY A 155 -3.21 7.36 -6.01
C GLY A 155 -3.75 8.79 -6.14
N MET A 156 -4.88 9.11 -5.50
CA MET A 156 -5.45 10.44 -5.52
C MET A 156 -4.61 11.45 -4.71
N VAL A 157 -4.14 11.06 -3.54
CA VAL A 157 -3.43 11.97 -2.62
C VAL A 157 -2.00 12.27 -3.10
N ILE A 158 -1.36 11.37 -3.83
CA ILE A 158 -0.02 11.55 -4.40
C ILE A 158 0.12 12.80 -5.28
N VAL A 159 -0.94 13.17 -6.02
CA VAL A 159 -0.91 14.23 -7.04
C VAL A 159 -0.60 15.60 -6.43
N GLY A 160 -1.21 15.92 -5.30
CA GLY A 160 -1.06 17.22 -4.64
C GLY A 160 0.39 17.57 -4.28
N PRO A 161 1.08 16.76 -3.49
CA PRO A 161 2.48 16.96 -3.13
C PRO A 161 3.42 17.07 -4.34
N MET A 162 3.25 16.24 -5.36
CA MET A 162 4.06 16.30 -6.57
C MET A 162 3.91 17.62 -7.33
N LEU A 163 2.67 18.09 -7.52
CA LEU A 163 2.41 19.38 -8.16
C LEU A 163 2.94 20.55 -7.32
N SER A 164 2.80 20.47 -5.98
CA SER A 164 3.32 21.48 -5.04
C SER A 164 4.86 21.55 -5.05
N ALA A 165 5.52 20.41 -5.28
CA ALA A 165 6.97 20.36 -5.48
C ALA A 165 7.44 20.91 -6.85
N GLY A 166 6.51 21.36 -7.70
CA GLY A 166 6.81 21.99 -8.99
C GLY A 166 6.89 21.00 -10.16
N MET A 167 6.43 19.77 -9.99
CA MET A 167 6.39 18.79 -11.07
C MET A 167 5.32 19.15 -12.11
N LYS A 168 5.64 18.98 -13.38
CA LYS A 168 4.66 19.22 -14.47
C LYS A 168 3.57 18.13 -14.42
N PRO A 169 2.29 18.47 -14.71
CA PRO A 169 1.17 17.52 -14.63
C PRO A 169 1.40 16.19 -15.38
N GLY A 170 1.93 16.24 -16.60
CA GLY A 170 2.24 15.03 -17.37
C GLY A 170 3.30 14.13 -16.70
N ARG A 171 4.34 14.71 -16.10
CA ARG A 171 5.34 13.95 -15.34
C ARG A 171 4.78 13.39 -14.05
N THR A 172 3.95 14.16 -13.35
CA THR A 172 3.22 13.68 -12.16
C THR A 172 2.36 12.46 -12.50
N PHE A 173 1.59 12.51 -13.59
CA PHE A 173 0.78 11.38 -14.03
C PHE A 173 1.63 10.15 -14.36
N ILE A 174 2.72 10.32 -15.13
CA ILE A 174 3.61 9.20 -15.49
C ILE A 174 4.26 8.59 -14.24
N ALA A 175 4.73 9.41 -13.30
CA ALA A 175 5.34 8.93 -12.07
C ALA A 175 4.34 8.16 -11.19
N ALA A 176 3.14 8.69 -11.00
CA ALA A 176 2.08 8.00 -10.25
C ALA A 176 1.58 6.73 -10.96
N ALA A 177 1.44 6.74 -12.29
CA ALA A 177 1.11 5.54 -13.05
C ALA A 177 2.21 4.47 -12.97
N ALA A 178 3.47 4.88 -12.87
CA ALA A 178 4.60 3.96 -12.72
C ALA A 178 4.54 3.21 -11.37
N THR A 179 4.03 3.82 -10.29
CA THR A 179 3.82 3.11 -9.02
C THR A 179 2.76 2.01 -9.16
N GLY A 180 1.69 2.25 -9.91
CA GLY A 180 0.72 1.20 -10.25
C GLY A 180 1.32 0.05 -11.08
N VAL A 181 2.31 0.32 -11.93
CA VAL A 181 3.06 -0.75 -12.64
C VAL A 181 3.87 -1.58 -11.64
N VAL A 182 4.42 -0.98 -10.59
CA VAL A 182 5.13 -1.72 -9.52
C VAL A 182 4.20 -2.70 -8.83
N GLU A 183 2.93 -2.33 -8.58
CA GLU A 183 1.91 -3.25 -8.03
C GLU A 183 1.63 -4.43 -8.97
N VAL A 184 1.50 -4.18 -10.27
CA VAL A 184 1.35 -5.25 -11.27
C VAL A 184 2.51 -6.24 -11.21
N LEU A 185 3.74 -5.71 -11.18
CA LEU A 185 4.96 -6.55 -11.05
C LEU A 185 4.99 -7.29 -9.72
N GLY A 186 4.62 -6.63 -8.61
CA GLY A 186 4.49 -7.23 -7.29
C GLY A 186 3.50 -8.41 -7.29
N THR A 187 2.32 -8.23 -7.88
CA THR A 187 1.29 -9.28 -7.99
C THR A 187 1.81 -10.50 -8.75
N LEU A 188 2.50 -10.28 -9.85
CA LEU A 188 3.10 -11.38 -10.61
C LEU A 188 4.21 -12.06 -9.82
N LEU A 189 5.08 -11.31 -9.15
CA LEU A 189 6.15 -11.86 -8.30
C LEU A 189 5.58 -12.69 -7.16
N GLY A 190 4.57 -12.18 -6.43
CA GLY A 190 3.91 -12.90 -5.35
C GLY A 190 3.28 -14.20 -5.83
N TYR A 191 2.54 -14.16 -6.93
CA TYR A 191 1.94 -15.34 -7.54
C TYR A 191 2.98 -16.38 -7.96
N PHE A 192 4.03 -15.99 -8.68
CA PHE A 192 5.08 -16.93 -9.11
C PHE A 192 5.85 -17.50 -7.93
N ALA A 193 6.14 -16.73 -6.90
CA ALA A 193 6.82 -17.21 -5.71
C ALA A 193 6.07 -18.39 -5.06
N VAL A 194 4.76 -18.24 -4.83
CA VAL A 194 3.94 -19.30 -4.22
C VAL A 194 3.60 -20.44 -5.18
N SER A 195 3.55 -20.17 -6.50
CA SER A 195 3.33 -21.21 -7.50
C SER A 195 4.54 -22.16 -7.67
N LEU A 196 5.76 -21.69 -7.36
CA LEU A 196 6.96 -22.52 -7.36
C LEU A 196 7.00 -23.49 -6.18
N SER A 197 6.47 -23.08 -5.02
CA SER A 197 6.41 -23.93 -3.84
C SER A 197 5.31 -23.47 -2.90
N THR A 198 4.29 -24.28 -2.72
CA THR A 198 3.21 -24.01 -1.74
C THR A 198 3.68 -24.09 -0.29
N THR A 199 4.86 -24.71 -0.04
CA THR A 199 5.45 -24.77 1.30
C THR A 199 5.81 -23.38 1.85
N ILE A 200 6.10 -22.41 0.96
CA ILE A 200 6.43 -21.05 1.40
C ILE A 200 5.18 -20.18 1.63
N LEU A 201 4.00 -20.66 1.26
CA LEU A 201 2.75 -19.89 1.32
C LEU A 201 2.49 -19.28 2.70
N PRO A 202 2.55 -20.02 3.83
CA PRO A 202 2.32 -19.44 5.15
C PRO A 202 3.27 -18.28 5.46
N PHE A 203 4.57 -18.48 5.19
CA PHE A 203 5.56 -17.44 5.38
C PHE A 203 5.33 -16.24 4.45
N ALA A 204 5.01 -16.47 3.17
CA ALA A 204 4.81 -15.40 2.20
C ALA A 204 3.57 -14.54 2.52
N LEU A 205 2.46 -15.17 2.97
CA LEU A 205 1.28 -14.46 3.46
C LEU A 205 1.62 -13.58 4.66
N ALA A 206 2.29 -14.15 5.67
CA ALA A 206 2.68 -13.39 6.85
C ALA A 206 3.70 -12.30 6.55
N PHE A 207 4.63 -12.55 5.62
CA PHE A 207 5.59 -11.55 5.16
C PHE A 207 4.88 -10.35 4.53
N ALA A 208 3.95 -10.59 3.60
CA ALA A 208 3.15 -9.53 2.99
C ALA A 208 2.29 -8.79 4.02
N GLY A 209 1.62 -9.50 4.94
CA GLY A 209 0.88 -8.88 6.04
C GLY A 209 1.78 -8.03 6.95
N GLY A 210 2.99 -8.49 7.24
CA GLY A 210 3.98 -7.77 8.06
C GLY A 210 4.49 -6.49 7.41
N THR A 211 4.73 -6.50 6.09
CA THR A 211 5.09 -5.29 5.35
C THR A 211 3.98 -4.25 5.42
N MET A 212 2.73 -4.67 5.21
CA MET A 212 1.57 -3.79 5.29
C MET A 212 1.37 -3.22 6.70
N LEU A 213 1.49 -4.03 7.75
CA LEU A 213 1.40 -3.55 9.14
C LEU A 213 2.48 -2.50 9.47
N TYR A 214 3.69 -2.70 8.95
CA TYR A 214 4.78 -1.73 9.15
C TYR A 214 4.41 -0.38 8.52
N VAL A 215 4.01 -0.36 7.24
CA VAL A 215 3.63 0.86 6.52
C VAL A 215 2.45 1.59 7.21
N ILE A 216 1.43 0.84 7.63
CA ILE A 216 0.28 1.43 8.34
C ILE A 216 0.72 2.12 9.64
N SER A 217 1.56 1.45 10.43
CA SER A 217 1.94 1.90 11.77
C SER A 217 3.00 3.00 11.76
N ASP A 218 3.97 2.92 10.85
CA ASP A 218 5.11 3.83 10.81
C ASP A 218 4.84 5.09 9.97
N GLU A 219 3.93 4.98 8.98
CA GLU A 219 3.71 6.05 8.03
C GLU A 219 2.26 6.54 7.95
N MET A 220 1.30 5.66 7.62
CA MET A 220 -0.07 6.11 7.33
C MET A 220 -0.77 6.69 8.56
N ILE A 221 -0.71 6.02 9.71
CA ILE A 221 -1.36 6.52 10.95
C ILE A 221 -0.69 7.82 11.43
N PRO A 222 0.65 7.92 11.55
CA PRO A 222 1.29 9.17 11.94
C PRO A 222 0.97 10.33 10.99
N GLU A 223 1.05 10.12 9.68
CA GLU A 223 0.79 11.15 8.68
C GLU A 223 -0.65 11.68 8.79
N THR A 224 -1.63 10.79 8.86
CA THR A 224 -3.05 11.18 8.91
C THR A 224 -3.47 11.82 10.23
N HIS A 225 -2.64 11.74 11.26
CA HIS A 225 -2.88 12.32 12.58
C HIS A 225 -2.04 13.58 12.84
N ALA A 226 -1.26 14.07 11.86
CA ALA A 226 -0.33 15.20 12.04
C ALA A 226 -0.97 16.58 11.81
N HIS A 227 -2.17 16.67 11.22
CA HIS A 227 -2.74 17.93 10.71
C HIS A 227 -3.98 18.45 11.47
N GLY A 228 -4.21 17.99 12.71
CA GLY A 228 -5.31 18.47 13.58
C GLY A 228 -6.69 17.89 13.27
N CYS A 229 -6.74 16.73 12.58
CA CYS A 229 -7.99 16.02 12.27
C CYS A 229 -8.03 14.60 12.88
N GLU A 230 -7.31 14.37 13.98
CA GLU A 230 -7.01 13.04 14.55
C GLU A 230 -8.28 12.21 14.81
N ARG A 231 -9.34 12.83 15.37
CA ARG A 231 -10.62 12.14 15.62
C ARG A 231 -11.30 11.73 14.33
N GLY A 232 -11.30 12.60 13.31
CA GLY A 232 -11.87 12.29 12.00
C GLY A 232 -11.10 11.18 11.30
N ALA A 233 -9.78 11.22 11.34
CA ALA A 233 -8.89 10.20 10.84
C ALA A 233 -9.14 8.84 11.52
N THR A 234 -9.21 8.81 12.85
CA THR A 234 -9.50 7.58 13.62
C THR A 234 -10.84 6.94 13.23
N TYR A 235 -11.93 7.73 13.16
CA TYR A 235 -13.22 7.18 12.74
C TYR A 235 -13.22 6.72 11.28
N SER A 236 -12.51 7.41 10.40
CA SER A 236 -12.37 7.03 9.00
C SER A 236 -11.61 5.69 8.85
N LEU A 237 -10.56 5.48 9.63
CA LEU A 237 -9.84 4.22 9.71
C LEU A 237 -10.78 3.09 10.15
N LEU A 238 -11.57 3.30 11.21
CA LEU A 238 -12.53 2.30 11.68
C LEU A 238 -13.58 1.97 10.62
N VAL A 239 -14.04 2.97 9.85
CA VAL A 239 -14.99 2.74 8.74
C VAL A 239 -14.34 1.88 7.65
N GLY A 240 -13.10 2.18 7.25
CA GLY A 240 -12.36 1.38 6.26
C GLY A 240 -12.16 -0.07 6.74
N PHE A 241 -11.74 -0.23 7.99
CA PHE A 241 -11.59 -1.55 8.62
C PHE A 241 -12.91 -2.34 8.60
N CYS A 242 -14.01 -1.74 9.05
CA CYS A 242 -15.32 -2.39 9.06
C CYS A 242 -15.83 -2.70 7.64
N LEU A 243 -15.57 -1.85 6.66
CA LEU A 243 -15.94 -2.12 5.28
C LEU A 243 -15.23 -3.36 4.73
N MET A 244 -13.93 -3.49 5.01
CA MET A 244 -13.17 -4.68 4.60
C MET A 244 -13.65 -5.95 5.31
N LEU A 245 -14.04 -5.85 6.60
CA LEU A 245 -14.70 -6.94 7.31
C LEU A 245 -16.00 -7.40 6.62
N VAL A 246 -16.81 -6.43 6.19
CA VAL A 246 -18.05 -6.74 5.44
C VAL A 246 -17.72 -7.44 4.12
N PHE A 247 -16.69 -7.00 3.41
CA PHE A 247 -16.25 -7.66 2.19
C PHE A 247 -15.78 -9.09 2.45
N ASP A 248 -14.99 -9.29 3.49
CA ASP A 248 -14.51 -10.62 3.86
C ASP A 248 -15.67 -11.58 4.19
N VAL A 249 -16.63 -11.16 5.00
CA VAL A 249 -17.80 -11.98 5.39
C VAL A 249 -18.75 -12.24 4.22
N LEU A 250 -18.93 -11.31 3.29
CA LEU A 250 -19.89 -11.45 2.19
C LEU A 250 -19.31 -12.12 0.95
N LEU A 251 -18.02 -12.00 0.74
CA LEU A 251 -17.34 -12.46 -0.47
C LEU A 251 -16.29 -13.55 -0.20
N GLY A 252 -15.78 -13.66 1.02
CA GLY A 252 -14.81 -14.67 1.46
C GLY A 252 -15.52 -15.91 1.97
#